data_4112dd0c80cfd6b82a2b2db06f017c45
#
_entry.id   4112dd0c80cfd6b82a2b2db06f017c45
#
_cell.length_a   1.000
_cell.length_b   1.000
_cell.length_c   1.000
_cell.angle_alpha   90.00
_cell.angle_beta   90.00
_cell.angle_gamma   90.00
#
_symmetry.space_group_name_H-M   'P 1'
#
loop_
_entity.id
_entity.type
_entity.pdbx_description
1 polymer ?
#
loop_
_entity_poly.entity_id
_entity_poly.type
_entity_poly.pdbx_seq_one_letter_code
_entity_poly.pdbx_strand_id
1 'polypeptide(L)'
;GERVVADAAAITTPIQLLISGSDWVVHHRPQHDFYNRLGSRIKERHVLKGFYHDTLGEAGREQAFAHIRRFIRARFAETYAQTDVTDAHIHSASRREADELATPLSPFTPRGAYWAAQRRFTRLGRHWSTGVKLGVDTGFDSGSTLDYVYQNRPQGRNAFGRAIDRYYLDAVGWRGIRQRKANIGQAIQTAMQHLREKGKPVHVLDIASGHGRYVLDALAAEALPESVRLRDYSPINVAAGQALIAERGLQKVATFDEVNAYERANYQNLNPRPTLGIVSGLHELFPDNDLILQSLYGFGDAIEPGGYLIYTGQPWHPQLEMIARCLSSHREGQDWVMRRRSQQEMDQLVEKAGFEKVHQWIDDDGIFTVSLAVKK
;
A
#
# COMPACT_ATOMS: atom_id res chain seq x y z
N GLY A 1 11.46 20.96 -4.66
CA GLY A 1 11.50 21.53 -5.99
C GLY A 1 12.33 20.72 -6.95
N GLU A 2 13.63 20.56 -6.72
CA GLU A 2 14.57 19.92 -7.65
C GLU A 2 14.19 18.45 -7.97
N ARG A 3 13.82 17.66 -6.96
CA ARG A 3 13.40 16.27 -7.13
C ARG A 3 12.16 16.15 -8.03
N VAL A 4 11.16 16.99 -7.84
CA VAL A 4 9.94 17.00 -8.66
C VAL A 4 10.27 17.31 -10.12
N VAL A 5 11.18 18.26 -10.36
CA VAL A 5 11.64 18.60 -11.71
C VAL A 5 12.46 17.47 -12.34
N ALA A 6 13.29 16.78 -11.54
CA ALA A 6 14.06 15.62 -12.00
C ALA A 6 13.16 14.46 -12.44
N ASP A 7 12.09 14.22 -11.68
CA ASP A 7 11.15 13.11 -11.93
C ASP A 7 9.98 13.46 -12.87
N ALA A 8 9.94 14.68 -13.39
CA ALA A 8 8.84 15.16 -14.24
C ALA A 8 8.59 14.26 -15.47
N ALA A 9 9.63 13.65 -16.04
CA ALA A 9 9.52 12.73 -17.17
C ALA A 9 8.72 11.46 -16.85
N ALA A 10 8.61 11.07 -15.57
CA ALA A 10 7.81 9.94 -15.13
C ALA A 10 6.31 10.26 -15.00
N ILE A 11 5.91 11.53 -15.07
CA ILE A 11 4.51 11.97 -15.01
C ILE A 11 3.90 11.83 -16.41
N THR A 12 3.10 10.79 -16.60
CA THR A 12 2.44 10.47 -17.89
C THR A 12 0.95 10.78 -17.91
N THR A 13 0.34 11.01 -16.75
CA THR A 13 -1.06 11.45 -16.64
C THR A 13 -1.29 12.81 -17.30
N PRO A 14 -2.49 13.09 -17.87
CA PRO A 14 -2.84 14.41 -18.36
C PRO A 14 -2.63 15.49 -17.29
N ILE A 15 -1.95 16.57 -17.62
CA ILE A 15 -1.60 17.61 -16.68
C ILE A 15 -1.85 19.01 -17.25
N GLN A 16 -2.45 19.86 -16.45
CA GLN A 16 -2.58 21.27 -16.71
C GLN A 16 -1.79 22.08 -15.69
N LEU A 17 -0.94 23.00 -16.11
CA LEU A 17 -0.17 23.91 -15.28
C LEU A 17 -0.71 25.33 -15.44
N LEU A 18 -1.23 25.90 -14.36
CA LEU A 18 -1.58 27.32 -14.29
C LEU A 18 -0.46 28.08 -13.57
N ILE A 19 0.05 29.11 -14.19
CA ILE A 19 1.15 29.94 -13.68
C ILE A 19 0.62 31.35 -13.47
N SER A 20 0.69 31.85 -12.25
CA SER A 20 0.39 33.25 -11.94
C SER A 20 1.47 34.14 -12.54
N GLY A 21 1.09 34.95 -13.54
CA GLY A 21 2.04 35.68 -14.39
C GLY A 21 2.75 36.85 -13.70
N SER A 22 2.23 37.33 -12.56
CA SER A 22 2.82 38.36 -11.73
C SER A 22 3.30 37.84 -10.37
N ASP A 23 3.49 36.52 -10.24
CA ASP A 23 4.00 35.90 -9.02
C ASP A 23 5.44 36.33 -8.75
N TRP A 24 5.69 36.89 -7.57
CA TRP A 24 7.01 37.29 -7.10
C TRP A 24 7.54 36.37 -5.97
N VAL A 25 6.73 35.42 -5.51
CA VAL A 25 7.10 34.44 -4.48
C VAL A 25 7.71 33.19 -5.12
N VAL A 26 7.10 32.70 -6.21
CA VAL A 26 7.54 31.52 -6.92
C VAL A 26 8.07 31.88 -8.30
N HIS A 27 9.34 31.56 -8.56
CA HIS A 27 9.97 31.83 -9.84
C HIS A 27 9.33 31.05 -10.98
N HIS A 28 9.14 31.70 -12.13
CA HIS A 28 8.53 31.08 -13.31
C HIS A 28 9.44 30.02 -13.97
N ARG A 29 10.76 30.22 -13.95
CA ARG A 29 11.72 29.33 -14.63
C ARG A 29 11.60 27.87 -14.18
N PRO A 30 11.61 27.53 -12.89
CA PRO A 30 11.41 26.15 -12.45
C PRO A 30 10.07 25.53 -12.89
N GLN A 31 9.00 26.36 -12.94
CA GLN A 31 7.68 25.91 -13.41
C GLN A 31 7.69 25.57 -14.91
N HIS A 32 8.39 26.40 -15.71
CA HIS A 32 8.58 26.13 -17.13
C HIS A 32 9.47 24.90 -17.38
N ASP A 33 10.56 24.76 -16.62
CA ASP A 33 11.45 23.60 -16.70
C ASP A 33 10.72 22.31 -16.34
N PHE A 34 9.89 22.33 -15.30
CA PHE A 34 9.01 21.22 -14.93
C PHE A 34 8.07 20.86 -16.08
N TYR A 35 7.33 21.84 -16.63
CA TYR A 35 6.41 21.61 -17.74
C TYR A 35 7.10 21.00 -18.96
N ASN A 36 8.28 21.49 -19.31
CA ASN A 36 9.02 21.02 -20.48
C ASN A 36 9.50 19.58 -20.33
N ARG A 37 9.79 19.15 -19.09
CA ARG A 37 10.27 17.79 -18.76
C ARG A 37 9.16 16.78 -18.56
N LEU A 38 7.89 17.19 -18.44
CA LEU A 38 6.76 16.28 -18.26
C LEU A 38 6.70 15.24 -19.36
N GLY A 39 6.61 13.96 -18.97
CA GLY A 39 6.42 12.83 -19.87
C GLY A 39 5.00 12.68 -20.40
N SER A 40 4.04 13.45 -19.87
CA SER A 40 2.65 13.44 -20.33
C SER A 40 2.52 13.85 -21.79
N ARG A 41 1.81 13.05 -22.57
CA ARG A 41 1.43 13.38 -23.96
C ARG A 41 0.36 14.48 -24.02
N ILE A 42 -0.40 14.66 -22.95
CA ILE A 42 -1.46 15.65 -22.83
C ILE A 42 -1.06 16.62 -21.74
N LYS A 43 -0.50 17.74 -22.15
CA LYS A 43 -0.09 18.77 -21.20
C LYS A 43 -0.44 20.15 -21.72
N GLU A 44 -1.01 20.98 -20.86
CA GLU A 44 -1.35 22.37 -21.13
C GLU A 44 -0.64 23.28 -20.12
N ARG A 45 -0.27 24.49 -20.57
CA ARG A 45 0.29 25.53 -19.71
C ARG A 45 -0.37 26.86 -20.03
N HIS A 46 -0.88 27.51 -18.98
CA HIS A 46 -1.47 28.85 -19.08
C HIS A 46 -0.77 29.79 -18.10
N VAL A 47 -0.25 30.89 -18.63
CA VAL A 47 0.30 32.00 -17.82
C VAL A 47 -0.79 33.04 -17.65
N LEU A 48 -1.29 33.17 -16.44
CA LEU A 48 -2.39 34.09 -16.10
C LEU A 48 -1.84 35.46 -15.78
N LYS A 49 -1.92 36.39 -16.75
CA LYS A 49 -1.41 37.76 -16.60
C LYS A 49 -2.18 38.51 -15.51
N GLY A 50 -1.46 39.23 -14.65
CA GLY A 50 -2.04 39.98 -13.55
C GLY A 50 -2.43 39.17 -12.33
N PHE A 51 -2.22 37.83 -12.37
CA PHE A 51 -2.38 36.96 -11.20
C PHE A 51 -1.08 36.95 -10.38
N TYR A 52 -1.23 37.09 -9.08
CA TYR A 52 -0.14 37.00 -8.11
C TYR A 52 0.01 35.57 -7.55
N HIS A 53 0.37 35.43 -6.28
CA HIS A 53 0.73 34.13 -5.74
C HIS A 53 -0.44 33.15 -5.55
N ASP A 54 -1.62 33.63 -5.18
CA ASP A 54 -2.79 32.81 -4.93
C ASP A 54 -3.70 32.73 -6.17
N THR A 55 -3.34 31.88 -7.13
CA THR A 55 -4.05 31.76 -8.43
C THR A 55 -5.57 31.57 -8.29
N LEU A 56 -6.05 30.87 -7.26
CA LEU A 56 -7.48 30.58 -7.09
C LEU A 56 -8.18 31.55 -6.13
N GLY A 57 -7.44 32.33 -5.36
CA GLY A 57 -7.94 33.41 -4.49
C GLY A 57 -8.03 34.78 -5.16
N GLU A 58 -7.44 34.96 -6.35
CA GLU A 58 -7.45 36.21 -7.07
C GLU A 58 -8.85 36.68 -7.49
N ALA A 59 -9.03 37.99 -7.63
CA ALA A 59 -10.29 38.56 -8.11
C ALA A 59 -10.68 38.00 -9.51
N GLY A 60 -9.67 37.78 -10.37
CA GLY A 60 -9.84 37.18 -11.71
C GLY A 60 -9.95 35.68 -11.77
N ARG A 61 -10.10 34.96 -10.64
CA ARG A 61 -10.08 33.49 -10.53
C ARG A 61 -11.01 32.72 -11.49
N GLU A 62 -12.09 33.37 -11.96
CA GLU A 62 -12.98 32.72 -12.92
C GLU A 62 -12.28 32.38 -14.24
N GLN A 63 -11.23 33.10 -14.63
CA GLN A 63 -10.38 32.74 -15.76
C GLN A 63 -9.62 31.43 -15.46
N ALA A 64 -9.07 31.27 -14.27
CA ALA A 64 -8.41 30.03 -13.84
C ALA A 64 -9.41 28.87 -13.81
N PHE A 65 -10.59 29.08 -13.22
CA PHE A 65 -11.66 28.07 -13.21
C PHE A 65 -12.14 27.68 -14.60
N ALA A 66 -12.20 28.62 -15.54
CA ALA A 66 -12.57 28.31 -16.92
C ALA A 66 -11.56 27.35 -17.58
N HIS A 67 -10.27 27.59 -17.40
CA HIS A 67 -9.22 26.68 -17.88
C HIS A 67 -9.31 25.31 -17.21
N ILE A 68 -9.48 25.24 -15.88
CA ILE A 68 -9.62 23.99 -15.12
C ILE A 68 -10.83 23.19 -15.59
N ARG A 69 -12.02 23.82 -15.64
CA ARG A 69 -13.26 23.14 -16.05
C ARG A 69 -13.16 22.60 -17.47
N ARG A 70 -12.61 23.38 -18.41
CA ARG A 70 -12.41 22.95 -19.80
C ARG A 70 -11.49 21.72 -19.86
N PHE A 71 -10.33 21.79 -19.17
CA PHE A 71 -9.38 20.69 -19.17
C PHE A 71 -9.98 19.42 -18.57
N ILE A 72 -10.58 19.49 -17.39
CA ILE A 72 -11.23 18.36 -16.74
C ILE A 72 -12.31 17.76 -17.64
N ARG A 73 -13.23 18.58 -18.17
CA ARG A 73 -14.30 18.07 -19.04
C ARG A 73 -13.77 17.38 -20.29
N ALA A 74 -12.76 17.96 -20.94
CA ALA A 74 -12.14 17.34 -22.11
C ALA A 74 -11.49 15.99 -21.75
N ARG A 75 -10.82 15.93 -20.58
CA ARG A 75 -10.17 14.67 -20.18
C ARG A 75 -11.15 13.56 -19.83
N PHE A 76 -12.27 13.87 -19.19
CA PHE A 76 -13.30 12.87 -18.90
C PHE A 76 -14.17 12.49 -20.11
N ALA A 77 -14.18 13.31 -21.17
CA ALA A 77 -14.89 13.00 -22.42
C ALA A 77 -14.10 12.10 -23.38
N GLU A 78 -12.79 11.99 -23.20
CA GLU A 78 -11.90 11.20 -24.06
C GLU A 78 -11.56 9.84 -23.43
N THR A 79 -11.62 8.79 -24.23
CA THR A 79 -11.10 7.47 -23.83
C THR A 79 -9.59 7.46 -24.09
N TYR A 80 -8.78 7.36 -23.05
CA TYR A 80 -7.32 7.22 -23.19
C TYR A 80 -6.94 5.75 -23.23
N ALA A 81 -6.03 5.40 -24.14
CA ALA A 81 -5.23 4.20 -23.94
C ALA A 81 -4.37 4.42 -22.69
N GLN A 82 -4.58 3.62 -21.65
CA GLN A 82 -3.74 3.66 -20.46
C GLN A 82 -2.30 3.30 -20.85
N THR A 83 -1.33 4.07 -20.35
CA THR A 83 0.08 3.70 -20.49
C THR A 83 0.32 2.40 -19.75
N ASP A 84 0.96 1.43 -20.40
CA ASP A 84 1.43 0.23 -19.72
C ASP A 84 2.58 0.61 -18.77
N VAL A 85 2.39 0.32 -17.49
CA VAL A 85 3.35 0.59 -16.42
C VAL A 85 3.75 -0.68 -15.67
N THR A 86 3.47 -1.84 -16.25
CA THR A 86 3.76 -3.13 -15.60
C THR A 86 5.24 -3.47 -15.51
N ASP A 87 6.09 -2.78 -16.28
CA ASP A 87 7.56 -2.81 -16.24
C ASP A 87 8.19 -1.69 -15.40
N ALA A 88 7.36 -0.89 -14.69
CA ALA A 88 7.84 0.24 -13.89
C ALA A 88 8.85 -0.17 -12.78
N HIS A 89 8.86 -1.43 -12.38
CA HIS A 89 9.84 -1.98 -11.45
C HIS A 89 11.28 -1.99 -12.01
N ILE A 90 11.47 -1.84 -13.32
CA ILE A 90 12.77 -1.81 -13.99
C ILE A 90 13.28 -0.37 -14.17
N HIS A 91 12.43 0.53 -14.68
CA HIS A 91 12.87 1.84 -15.18
C HIS A 91 12.05 3.05 -14.72
N SER A 92 11.40 2.99 -13.56
CA SER A 92 10.59 4.10 -13.07
C SER A 92 11.33 5.03 -12.09
N ALA A 93 10.70 6.18 -11.78
CA ALA A 93 11.14 7.07 -10.70
C ALA A 93 11.08 6.35 -9.34
N SER A 94 10.07 5.50 -9.10
CA SER A 94 9.95 4.73 -7.86
C SER A 94 11.02 3.65 -7.73
N ARG A 95 11.53 3.12 -8.84
CA ARG A 95 12.68 2.21 -8.83
C ARG A 95 13.94 2.96 -8.41
N ARG A 96 14.26 4.09 -9.03
CA ARG A 96 15.41 4.91 -8.65
C ARG A 96 15.35 5.34 -7.19
N GLU A 97 14.16 5.74 -6.70
CA GLU A 97 13.97 6.07 -5.29
C GLU A 97 14.28 4.88 -4.37
N ALA A 98 13.81 3.70 -4.69
CA ALA A 98 14.09 2.49 -3.92
C ALA A 98 15.59 2.15 -3.91
N ASP A 99 16.27 2.27 -5.05
CA ASP A 99 17.71 2.05 -5.18
C ASP A 99 18.52 3.08 -4.37
N GLU A 100 18.12 4.36 -4.38
CA GLU A 100 18.72 5.40 -3.53
C GLU A 100 18.52 5.10 -2.04
N LEU A 101 17.33 4.64 -1.65
CA LEU A 101 17.03 4.28 -0.27
C LEU A 101 17.78 3.03 0.19
N ALA A 102 18.00 2.08 -0.71
CA ALA A 102 18.80 0.88 -0.45
C ALA A 102 20.31 1.18 -0.31
N THR A 103 20.79 2.28 -0.92
CA THR A 103 22.20 2.66 -0.87
C THR A 103 22.54 3.23 0.53
N PRO A 104 23.51 2.63 1.26
CA PRO A 104 23.93 3.14 2.56
C PRO A 104 24.47 4.57 2.49
N LEU A 105 24.10 5.40 3.46
CA LEU A 105 24.65 6.75 3.59
C LEU A 105 25.98 6.70 4.35
N SER A 106 26.96 7.50 3.88
CA SER A 106 28.23 7.65 4.61
C SER A 106 27.96 8.33 5.96
N PRO A 107 28.40 7.73 7.09
CA PRO A 107 28.20 8.30 8.42
C PRO A 107 28.97 9.63 8.63
N PHE A 108 29.91 9.95 7.74
CA PHE A 108 30.68 11.21 7.78
C PHE A 108 29.96 12.39 7.11
N THR A 109 28.77 12.17 6.53
CA THR A 109 27.93 13.24 6.03
C THR A 109 26.89 13.66 7.08
N PRO A 110 26.47 14.95 7.12
CA PRO A 110 25.42 15.39 8.06
C PRO A 110 24.14 14.54 7.98
N ARG A 111 23.71 14.19 6.77
CA ARG A 111 22.53 13.35 6.54
C ARG A 111 22.73 11.92 7.05
N GLY A 112 23.90 11.33 6.79
CA GLY A 112 24.23 9.99 7.27
C GLY A 112 24.36 9.92 8.78
N ALA A 113 25.03 10.91 9.40
CA ALA A 113 25.13 11.03 10.86
C ALA A 113 23.77 11.17 11.52
N TYR A 114 22.86 11.98 10.94
CA TYR A 114 21.49 12.14 11.43
C TYR A 114 20.73 10.80 11.43
N TRP A 115 20.73 10.07 10.31
CA TRP A 115 20.01 8.79 10.23
C TRP A 115 20.67 7.70 11.09
N ALA A 116 21.97 7.68 11.22
CA ALA A 116 22.66 6.76 12.12
C ALA A 116 22.27 7.01 13.60
N ALA A 117 22.16 8.28 14.01
CA ALA A 117 21.69 8.66 15.34
C ALA A 117 20.21 8.25 15.54
N GLN A 118 19.32 8.53 14.57
CA GLN A 118 17.91 8.14 14.63
C GLN A 118 17.75 6.62 14.74
N ARG A 119 18.46 5.85 13.91
CA ARG A 119 18.48 4.37 14.00
C ARG A 119 18.90 3.87 15.39
N ARG A 120 19.97 4.46 15.95
CA ARG A 120 20.41 4.11 17.29
C ARG A 120 19.36 4.45 18.35
N PHE A 121 18.71 5.60 18.23
CA PHE A 121 17.65 6.03 19.14
C PHE A 121 16.43 5.08 19.09
N THR A 122 16.01 4.71 17.89
CA THR A 122 14.93 3.72 17.68
C THR A 122 15.28 2.39 18.35
N ARG A 123 16.51 1.88 18.15
CA ARG A 123 16.95 0.64 18.76
C ARG A 123 17.02 0.71 20.29
N LEU A 124 17.37 1.86 20.86
CA LEU A 124 17.38 2.06 22.32
C LEU A 124 15.95 2.01 22.89
N GLY A 125 14.95 2.47 22.15
CA GLY A 125 13.53 2.42 22.51
C GLY A 125 13.04 1.01 22.90
N ARG A 126 13.69 -0.05 22.38
CA ARG A 126 13.38 -1.46 22.72
C ARG A 126 13.42 -1.79 24.21
N HIS A 127 14.17 -1.02 25.00
CA HIS A 127 14.29 -1.27 26.43
C HIS A 127 13.06 -0.85 27.23
N TRP A 128 12.25 0.04 26.68
CA TRP A 128 11.05 0.60 27.34
C TRP A 128 9.76 0.26 26.62
N SER A 129 9.77 0.22 25.29
CA SER A 129 8.60 -0.01 24.44
C SER A 129 8.50 -1.46 24.01
N THR A 130 7.34 -2.08 24.22
CA THR A 130 7.06 -3.43 23.75
C THR A 130 6.94 -3.47 22.24
N GLY A 131 6.29 -2.46 21.61
CA GLY A 131 6.14 -2.40 20.16
C GLY A 131 7.47 -2.21 19.44
N VAL A 132 8.33 -1.29 19.93
CA VAL A 132 9.66 -1.10 19.35
C VAL A 132 10.53 -2.34 19.56
N LYS A 133 10.45 -2.98 20.73
CA LYS A 133 11.18 -4.24 21.00
C LYS A 133 10.77 -5.31 20.00
N LEU A 134 9.49 -5.51 19.82
CA LEU A 134 8.95 -6.49 18.88
C LEU A 134 9.44 -6.23 17.44
N GLY A 135 9.35 -4.97 16.98
CA GLY A 135 9.83 -4.61 15.65
C GLY A 135 11.35 -4.81 15.46
N VAL A 136 12.16 -4.54 16.49
CA VAL A 136 13.61 -4.79 16.44
C VAL A 136 13.94 -6.29 16.44
N ASP A 137 13.16 -7.09 17.16
CA ASP A 137 13.44 -8.53 17.34
C ASP A 137 12.88 -9.38 16.19
N THR A 138 11.76 -8.98 15.57
CA THR A 138 11.07 -9.78 14.55
C THR A 138 10.99 -9.12 13.18
N GLY A 139 11.38 -7.86 13.07
CA GLY A 139 11.13 -7.00 11.90
C GLY A 139 9.88 -6.13 12.09
N PHE A 140 9.99 -4.86 11.67
CA PHE A 140 8.86 -3.92 11.80
C PHE A 140 7.72 -4.21 10.81
N ASP A 141 7.99 -5.00 9.78
CA ASP A 141 7.03 -5.49 8.78
C ASP A 141 6.59 -6.94 9.05
N SER A 142 6.95 -7.52 10.19
CA SER A 142 6.57 -8.90 10.54
C SER A 142 5.09 -9.03 10.92
N GLY A 143 4.52 -10.23 10.73
CA GLY A 143 3.16 -10.54 11.16
C GLY A 143 2.92 -10.27 12.64
N SER A 144 3.91 -10.54 13.50
CA SER A 144 3.82 -10.26 14.94
C SER A 144 3.77 -8.76 15.25
N THR A 145 4.58 -7.94 14.56
CA THR A 145 4.53 -6.48 14.71
C THR A 145 3.20 -5.92 14.21
N LEU A 146 2.71 -6.39 13.05
CA LEU A 146 1.41 -5.95 12.53
C LEU A 146 0.26 -6.37 13.45
N ASP A 147 0.31 -7.55 14.05
CA ASP A 147 -0.70 -7.99 15.02
C ASP A 147 -0.74 -7.08 16.26
N TYR A 148 0.43 -6.69 16.78
CA TYR A 148 0.53 -5.71 17.87
C TYR A 148 -0.07 -4.34 17.50
N VAL A 149 0.21 -3.86 16.28
CA VAL A 149 -0.36 -2.63 15.72
C VAL A 149 -1.89 -2.72 15.61
N TYR A 150 -2.41 -3.85 15.16
CA TYR A 150 -3.86 -4.09 15.06
C TYR A 150 -4.55 -4.08 16.43
N GLN A 151 -3.90 -4.62 17.47
CA GLN A 151 -4.43 -4.59 18.84
C GLN A 151 -4.45 -3.17 19.43
N ASN A 152 -3.56 -2.29 19.00
CA ASN A 152 -3.46 -0.88 19.41
C ASN A 152 -3.47 -0.67 20.95
N ARG A 153 -2.81 -1.54 21.68
CA ARG A 153 -2.72 -1.51 23.15
C ARG A 153 -1.27 -1.29 23.57
N PRO A 154 -0.93 -0.13 24.19
CA PRO A 154 0.43 0.10 24.67
C PRO A 154 0.74 -0.82 25.85
N GLN A 155 1.82 -1.60 25.77
CA GLN A 155 2.22 -2.63 26.73
C GLN A 155 3.62 -2.39 27.30
N GLY A 156 4.14 -1.16 27.21
CA GLY A 156 5.46 -0.81 27.77
C GLY A 156 5.58 -1.13 29.26
N ARG A 157 6.78 -1.48 29.70
CA ARG A 157 7.08 -2.03 31.04
C ARG A 157 6.62 -1.14 32.22
N ASN A 158 6.52 0.17 32.02
CA ASN A 158 6.10 1.15 33.02
C ASN A 158 5.35 2.29 32.34
N ALA A 159 4.97 3.32 33.08
CA ALA A 159 4.24 4.47 32.53
C ALA A 159 4.99 5.18 31.40
N PHE A 160 6.30 5.36 31.54
CA PHE A 160 7.15 5.95 30.50
C PHE A 160 7.22 5.06 29.25
N GLY A 161 7.42 3.74 29.41
CA GLY A 161 7.40 2.78 28.31
C GLY A 161 6.05 2.73 27.60
N ARG A 162 4.95 2.81 28.33
CA ARG A 162 3.60 2.90 27.72
C ARG A 162 3.40 4.20 26.94
N ALA A 163 3.98 5.32 27.38
CA ALA A 163 3.94 6.58 26.63
C ALA A 163 4.73 6.46 25.32
N ILE A 164 5.92 5.84 25.34
CA ILE A 164 6.69 5.55 24.12
C ILE A 164 5.90 4.62 23.19
N ASP A 165 5.28 3.56 23.71
CA ASP A 165 4.44 2.66 22.92
C ASP A 165 3.25 3.40 22.30
N ARG A 166 2.62 4.33 23.03
CA ARG A 166 1.53 5.13 22.48
C ARG A 166 2.03 5.99 21.32
N TYR A 167 3.14 6.69 21.50
CA TYR A 167 3.77 7.49 20.45
C TYR A 167 4.12 6.63 19.22
N TYR A 168 4.68 5.44 19.44
CA TYR A 168 4.95 4.47 18.38
C TYR A 168 3.68 4.05 17.63
N LEU A 169 2.63 3.64 18.35
CA LEU A 169 1.36 3.19 17.77
C LEU A 169 0.60 4.33 17.07
N ASP A 170 0.80 5.59 17.48
CA ASP A 170 0.16 6.76 16.87
C ASP A 170 0.92 7.29 15.65
N ALA A 171 2.05 6.68 15.25
CA ALA A 171 2.73 7.02 14.02
C ALA A 171 1.79 6.89 12.81
N VAL A 172 1.92 7.79 11.85
CA VAL A 172 1.00 7.90 10.69
C VAL A 172 0.88 6.59 9.92
N GLY A 173 2.00 5.87 9.70
CA GLY A 173 1.98 4.56 9.03
C GLY A 173 1.14 3.53 9.80
N TRP A 174 1.27 3.48 11.15
CA TRP A 174 0.50 2.54 11.96
C TRP A 174 -1.00 2.90 12.05
N ARG A 175 -1.35 4.18 12.04
CA ARG A 175 -2.75 4.60 11.89
C ARG A 175 -3.33 4.14 10.56
N GLY A 176 -2.60 4.37 9.47
CA GLY A 176 -2.99 3.89 8.14
C GLY A 176 -3.14 2.37 8.08
N ILE A 177 -2.23 1.60 8.70
CA ILE A 177 -2.32 0.13 8.81
C ILE A 177 -3.61 -0.30 9.54
N ARG A 178 -4.00 0.37 10.61
CA ARG A 178 -5.27 0.06 11.32
C ARG A 178 -6.49 0.41 10.47
N GLN A 179 -6.45 1.53 9.75
CA GLN A 179 -7.52 1.89 8.83
C GLN A 179 -7.58 0.93 7.63
N ARG A 180 -6.43 0.52 7.08
CA ARG A 180 -6.34 -0.55 6.07
C ARG A 180 -7.05 -1.82 6.55
N LYS A 181 -6.81 -2.24 7.81
CA LYS A 181 -7.53 -3.38 8.41
C LYS A 181 -9.05 -3.18 8.39
N ALA A 182 -9.53 -2.00 8.78
CA ALA A 182 -10.98 -1.71 8.75
C ALA A 182 -11.54 -1.74 7.32
N ASN A 183 -10.80 -1.17 6.36
CA ASN A 183 -11.17 -1.17 4.95
C ASN A 183 -11.18 -2.59 4.35
N ILE A 184 -10.23 -3.46 4.75
CA ILE A 184 -10.23 -4.89 4.36
C ILE A 184 -11.47 -5.57 4.91
N GLY A 185 -11.86 -5.30 6.17
CA GLY A 185 -13.08 -5.83 6.76
C GLY A 185 -14.32 -5.45 5.93
N GLN A 186 -14.44 -4.20 5.53
CA GLN A 186 -15.52 -3.74 4.64
C GLN A 186 -15.48 -4.45 3.27
N ALA A 187 -14.28 -4.59 2.69
CA ALA A 187 -14.10 -5.28 1.40
C ALA A 187 -14.52 -6.76 1.48
N ILE A 188 -14.16 -7.46 2.59
CA ILE A 188 -14.57 -8.84 2.82
C ILE A 188 -16.10 -8.94 2.91
N GLN A 189 -16.76 -8.09 3.71
CA GLN A 189 -18.21 -8.11 3.85
C GLN A 189 -18.90 -7.81 2.50
N THR A 190 -18.41 -6.85 1.74
CA THR A 190 -18.92 -6.52 0.39
C THR A 190 -18.80 -7.71 -0.56
N ALA A 191 -17.63 -8.36 -0.60
CA ALA A 191 -17.40 -9.52 -1.46
C ALA A 191 -18.28 -10.71 -1.07
N MET A 192 -18.40 -11.00 0.24
CA MET A 192 -19.26 -12.06 0.76
C MET A 192 -20.74 -11.82 0.41
N GLN A 193 -21.21 -10.59 0.57
CA GLN A 193 -22.56 -10.22 0.19
C GLN A 193 -22.80 -10.44 -1.31
N HIS A 194 -21.91 -9.94 -2.18
CA HIS A 194 -22.04 -10.12 -3.64
C HIS A 194 -22.00 -11.60 -4.05
N LEU A 195 -21.19 -12.45 -3.39
CA LEU A 195 -21.16 -13.88 -3.68
C LEU A 195 -22.50 -14.54 -3.31
N ARG A 196 -23.05 -14.23 -2.12
CA ARG A 196 -24.33 -14.77 -1.65
C ARG A 196 -25.51 -14.32 -2.51
N GLU A 197 -25.55 -13.06 -2.92
CA GLU A 197 -26.56 -12.54 -3.86
C GLU A 197 -26.56 -13.29 -5.20
N LYS A 198 -25.38 -13.82 -5.60
CA LYS A 198 -25.21 -14.66 -6.79
C LYS A 198 -25.44 -16.15 -6.52
N GLY A 199 -25.84 -16.53 -5.31
CA GLY A 199 -26.00 -17.93 -4.90
C GLY A 199 -24.70 -18.73 -4.87
N LYS A 200 -23.54 -18.07 -4.76
CA LYS A 200 -22.22 -18.73 -4.69
C LYS A 200 -21.80 -18.94 -3.23
N PRO A 201 -21.17 -20.08 -2.90
CA PRO A 201 -20.57 -20.29 -1.58
C PRO A 201 -19.40 -19.33 -1.35
N VAL A 202 -19.09 -19.05 -0.10
CA VAL A 202 -17.97 -18.19 0.30
C VAL A 202 -16.81 -19.04 0.83
N HIS A 203 -15.82 -19.27 -0.01
CA HIS A 203 -14.58 -19.95 0.34
C HIS A 203 -13.44 -18.94 0.28
N VAL A 204 -12.91 -18.56 1.44
CA VAL A 204 -11.85 -17.55 1.57
C VAL A 204 -10.48 -18.20 1.50
N LEU A 205 -9.59 -17.64 0.68
CA LEU A 205 -8.15 -17.93 0.66
C LEU A 205 -7.39 -16.63 0.93
N ASP A 206 -6.67 -16.56 2.04
CA ASP A 206 -5.78 -15.44 2.36
C ASP A 206 -4.32 -15.91 2.34
N ILE A 207 -3.45 -15.16 1.70
CA ILE A 207 -2.03 -15.47 1.58
C ILE A 207 -1.17 -14.42 2.29
N ALA A 208 -0.04 -14.84 2.86
CA ALA A 208 0.81 -14.00 3.72
C ALA A 208 -0.01 -13.35 4.83
N SER A 209 -0.81 -14.17 5.49
CA SER A 209 -1.85 -13.76 6.44
C SER A 209 -1.28 -13.13 7.72
N GLY A 210 0.03 -13.24 7.98
CA GLY A 210 0.60 -12.93 9.28
C GLY A 210 -0.05 -13.81 10.35
N HIS A 211 -0.64 -13.20 11.40
CA HIS A 211 -1.46 -13.97 12.35
C HIS A 211 -2.93 -14.14 11.90
N GLY A 212 -3.33 -13.62 10.74
CA GLY A 212 -4.70 -13.73 10.22
C GLY A 212 -5.75 -12.88 10.94
N ARG A 213 -5.36 -12.06 11.94
CA ARG A 213 -6.29 -11.28 12.77
C ARG A 213 -7.25 -10.42 11.95
N TYR A 214 -6.77 -9.77 10.89
CA TYR A 214 -7.59 -8.86 10.09
C TYR A 214 -8.71 -9.59 9.33
N VAL A 215 -8.49 -10.83 8.91
CA VAL A 215 -9.53 -11.68 8.32
C VAL A 215 -10.47 -12.18 9.40
N LEU A 216 -9.92 -12.78 10.48
CA LEU A 216 -10.72 -13.38 11.55
C LEU A 216 -11.59 -12.34 12.28
N ASP A 217 -11.13 -11.07 12.42
CA ASP A 217 -11.92 -9.97 12.98
C ASP A 217 -13.07 -9.54 12.06
N ALA A 218 -12.90 -9.71 10.74
CA ALA A 218 -13.93 -9.39 9.76
C ALA A 218 -15.04 -10.44 9.67
N LEU A 219 -14.83 -11.64 10.20
CA LEU A 219 -15.82 -12.72 10.26
C LEU A 219 -16.78 -12.50 11.44
N ALA A 220 -17.60 -11.46 11.39
CA ALA A 220 -18.61 -11.22 12.41
C ALA A 220 -19.61 -12.38 12.49
N ALA A 221 -20.11 -12.63 13.71
CA ALA A 221 -20.81 -13.84 14.10
C ALA A 221 -22.11 -14.14 13.33
N GLU A 222 -22.64 -13.23 12.53
CA GLU A 222 -23.96 -13.35 11.93
C GLU A 222 -24.00 -14.12 10.61
N ALA A 223 -22.85 -14.23 9.92
CA ALA A 223 -22.77 -14.97 8.66
C ALA A 223 -21.34 -15.41 8.37
N LEU A 224 -20.93 -16.52 8.95
CA LEU A 224 -19.63 -17.12 8.65
C LEU A 224 -19.55 -17.61 7.18
N PRO A 225 -18.38 -17.56 6.55
CA PRO A 225 -18.14 -18.23 5.27
C PRO A 225 -18.15 -19.75 5.45
N GLU A 226 -18.33 -20.48 4.38
CA GLU A 226 -18.29 -21.95 4.37
C GLU A 226 -16.89 -22.48 4.71
N SER A 227 -15.83 -21.75 4.30
CA SER A 227 -14.45 -22.05 4.72
C SER A 227 -13.54 -20.83 4.65
N VAL A 228 -12.52 -20.82 5.52
CA VAL A 228 -11.41 -19.85 5.52
C VAL A 228 -10.11 -20.62 5.55
N ARG A 229 -9.26 -20.40 4.56
CA ARG A 229 -7.91 -20.95 4.51
C ARG A 229 -6.91 -19.79 4.59
N LEU A 230 -6.24 -19.70 5.73
CA LEU A 230 -5.16 -18.74 5.95
C LEU A 230 -3.83 -19.41 5.62
N ARG A 231 -2.90 -18.68 5.01
CA ARG A 231 -1.59 -19.18 4.63
C ARG A 231 -0.49 -18.16 4.92
N ASP A 232 0.60 -18.65 5.46
CA ASP A 232 1.82 -17.85 5.65
C ASP A 232 3.04 -18.77 5.52
N TYR A 233 4.20 -18.23 5.13
CA TYR A 233 5.42 -19.01 5.02
C TYR A 233 6.14 -19.18 6.36
N SER A 234 5.81 -18.33 7.36
CA SER A 234 6.45 -18.31 8.67
C SER A 234 5.76 -19.25 9.64
N PRO A 235 6.46 -20.28 10.19
CA PRO A 235 5.89 -21.18 11.18
C PRO A 235 5.43 -20.44 12.45
N ILE A 236 6.06 -19.30 12.79
CA ILE A 236 5.65 -18.47 13.92
C ILE A 236 4.28 -17.86 13.66
N ASN A 237 4.05 -17.33 12.46
CA ASN A 237 2.77 -16.76 12.08
C ASN A 237 1.67 -17.83 12.02
N VAL A 238 1.99 -19.01 11.48
CA VAL A 238 1.06 -20.15 11.41
C VAL A 238 0.63 -20.59 12.82
N ALA A 239 1.58 -20.79 13.73
CA ALA A 239 1.27 -21.19 15.10
C ALA A 239 0.43 -20.13 15.85
N ALA A 240 0.77 -18.85 15.70
CA ALA A 240 -0.01 -17.76 16.30
C ALA A 240 -1.43 -17.66 15.71
N GLY A 241 -1.57 -17.83 14.40
CA GLY A 241 -2.87 -17.84 13.73
C GLY A 241 -3.74 -19.03 14.12
N GLN A 242 -3.16 -20.23 14.23
CA GLN A 242 -3.88 -21.42 14.75
C GLN A 242 -4.37 -21.20 16.18
N ALA A 243 -3.56 -20.60 17.05
CA ALA A 243 -3.96 -20.24 18.40
C ALA A 243 -5.13 -19.22 18.39
N LEU A 244 -5.07 -18.22 17.50
CA LEU A 244 -6.12 -17.23 17.36
C LEU A 244 -7.45 -17.82 16.82
N ILE A 245 -7.38 -18.76 15.88
CA ILE A 245 -8.54 -19.53 15.40
C ILE A 245 -9.17 -20.30 16.56
N ALA A 246 -8.35 -20.95 17.39
CA ALA A 246 -8.82 -21.70 18.56
C ALA A 246 -9.46 -20.79 19.62
N GLU A 247 -8.82 -19.65 19.94
CA GLU A 247 -9.32 -18.63 20.87
C GLU A 247 -10.73 -18.14 20.49
N ARG A 248 -10.99 -18.05 19.17
CA ARG A 248 -12.26 -17.54 18.63
C ARG A 248 -13.31 -18.62 18.36
N GLY A 249 -12.98 -19.88 18.59
CA GLY A 249 -13.88 -20.99 18.31
C GLY A 249 -14.20 -21.22 16.84
N LEU A 250 -13.27 -20.82 15.94
CA LEU A 250 -13.46 -20.88 14.48
C LEU A 250 -12.88 -22.13 13.82
N GLN A 251 -12.45 -23.14 14.59
CA GLN A 251 -11.77 -24.34 14.08
C GLN A 251 -12.61 -25.15 13.09
N LYS A 252 -13.93 -25.01 13.10
CA LYS A 252 -14.85 -25.70 12.18
C LYS A 252 -14.83 -25.09 10.77
N VAL A 253 -14.46 -23.83 10.63
CA VAL A 253 -14.53 -23.07 9.37
C VAL A 253 -13.18 -22.55 8.90
N ALA A 254 -12.19 -22.39 9.81
CA ALA A 254 -10.91 -21.79 9.52
C ALA A 254 -9.75 -22.77 9.73
N THR A 255 -8.82 -22.81 8.76
CA THR A 255 -7.54 -23.53 8.82
C THR A 255 -6.38 -22.56 8.56
N PHE A 256 -5.18 -22.94 9.00
CA PHE A 256 -3.97 -22.17 8.76
C PHE A 256 -2.83 -23.13 8.36
N ASP A 257 -2.28 -22.91 7.14
CA ASP A 257 -1.26 -23.74 6.54
C ASP A 257 0.05 -22.97 6.34
N GLU A 258 1.20 -23.66 6.49
CA GLU A 258 2.52 -23.11 6.14
C GLU A 258 2.75 -23.26 4.63
N VAL A 259 2.70 -22.14 3.89
CA VAL A 259 2.75 -22.14 2.42
C VAL A 259 3.42 -20.87 1.91
N ASN A 260 4.32 -21.00 0.93
CA ASN A 260 4.92 -19.88 0.21
C ASN A 260 3.92 -19.28 -0.80
N ALA A 261 3.61 -17.99 -0.63
CA ALA A 261 2.64 -17.26 -1.45
C ALA A 261 3.11 -17.01 -2.91
N TYR A 262 4.39 -17.13 -3.19
CA TYR A 262 4.95 -16.88 -4.52
C TYR A 262 5.14 -18.13 -5.36
N GLU A 263 4.81 -19.28 -4.85
CA GLU A 263 4.83 -20.53 -5.59
C GLU A 263 3.45 -20.80 -6.21
N ARG A 264 3.30 -20.50 -7.50
CA ARG A 264 2.03 -20.66 -8.24
C ARG A 264 1.42 -22.07 -8.10
N ALA A 265 2.24 -23.10 -7.98
CA ALA A 265 1.78 -24.48 -7.76
C ALA A 265 0.94 -24.64 -6.49
N ASN A 266 1.17 -23.84 -5.47
CA ASN A 266 0.44 -23.89 -4.21
C ASN A 266 -1.04 -23.44 -4.32
N TYR A 267 -1.43 -22.88 -5.44
CA TYR A 267 -2.82 -22.47 -5.71
C TYR A 267 -3.60 -23.52 -6.51
N GLN A 268 -2.92 -24.58 -6.97
CA GLN A 268 -3.54 -25.65 -7.74
C GLN A 268 -4.28 -26.64 -6.83
N ASN A 269 -5.30 -27.29 -7.38
CA ASN A 269 -6.05 -28.39 -6.72
C ASN A 269 -6.62 -28.03 -5.33
N LEU A 270 -6.92 -26.78 -5.09
CA LEU A 270 -7.59 -26.36 -3.86
C LEU A 270 -9.01 -26.92 -3.81
N ASN A 271 -9.34 -27.62 -2.73
CA ASN A 271 -10.68 -28.14 -2.48
C ASN A 271 -11.15 -27.74 -1.07
N PRO A 272 -12.23 -26.99 -0.89
CA PRO A 272 -12.97 -26.33 -1.98
C PRO A 272 -12.13 -25.26 -2.69
N ARG A 273 -12.47 -24.95 -3.94
CA ARG A 273 -11.87 -23.82 -4.68
C ARG A 273 -12.28 -22.50 -4.03
N PRO A 274 -11.34 -21.54 -3.88
CA PRO A 274 -11.66 -20.24 -3.29
C PRO A 274 -12.58 -19.44 -4.23
N THR A 275 -13.55 -18.75 -3.64
CA THR A 275 -14.39 -17.75 -4.32
C THR A 275 -14.02 -16.32 -3.92
N LEU A 276 -13.23 -16.17 -2.85
CA LEU A 276 -12.68 -14.91 -2.37
C LEU A 276 -11.20 -15.08 -2.04
N GLY A 277 -10.32 -14.46 -2.81
CA GLY A 277 -8.89 -14.34 -2.53
C GLY A 277 -8.59 -13.05 -1.76
N ILE A 278 -7.59 -13.08 -0.88
CA ILE A 278 -7.11 -11.92 -0.15
C ILE A 278 -5.59 -11.92 -0.15
N VAL A 279 -4.99 -10.76 -0.40
CA VAL A 279 -3.57 -10.50 -0.22
C VAL A 279 -3.38 -9.09 0.34
N SER A 280 -2.81 -8.98 1.53
CA SER A 280 -2.65 -7.71 2.21
C SER A 280 -1.24 -7.52 2.76
N GLY A 281 -0.57 -6.44 2.35
CA GLY A 281 0.73 -6.05 2.88
C GLY A 281 1.90 -6.89 2.37
N LEU A 282 1.67 -7.82 1.43
CA LEU A 282 2.72 -8.67 0.86
C LEU A 282 3.42 -7.99 -0.31
N HIS A 283 2.65 -7.50 -1.27
CA HIS A 283 3.17 -6.99 -2.53
C HIS A 283 3.97 -5.69 -2.35
N GLU A 284 3.71 -4.93 -1.31
CA GLU A 284 4.43 -3.70 -0.96
C GLU A 284 5.86 -3.97 -0.50
N LEU A 285 6.13 -5.17 0.01
CA LEU A 285 7.46 -5.56 0.53
C LEU A 285 8.46 -5.93 -0.57
N PHE A 286 7.96 -6.27 -1.75
CA PHE A 286 8.80 -6.76 -2.85
C PHE A 286 8.77 -5.78 -4.03
N PRO A 287 9.94 -5.31 -4.51
CA PRO A 287 9.99 -4.33 -5.59
C PRO A 287 9.71 -4.92 -6.98
N ASP A 288 9.90 -6.22 -7.16
CA ASP A 288 9.82 -6.91 -8.44
C ASP A 288 8.37 -7.29 -8.81
N ASN A 289 7.91 -6.87 -9.99
CA ASN A 289 6.57 -7.17 -10.47
C ASN A 289 6.43 -8.61 -10.99
N ASP A 290 7.49 -9.23 -11.48
CA ASP A 290 7.44 -10.61 -11.94
C ASP A 290 7.15 -11.56 -10.78
N LEU A 291 7.74 -11.27 -9.61
CA LEU A 291 7.44 -12.01 -8.38
C LEU A 291 5.97 -11.82 -7.95
N ILE A 292 5.48 -10.56 -8.00
CA ILE A 292 4.08 -10.24 -7.67
C ILE A 292 3.10 -10.99 -8.58
N LEU A 293 3.41 -11.05 -9.88
CA LEU A 293 2.60 -11.77 -10.86
C LEU A 293 2.47 -13.27 -10.56
N GLN A 294 3.46 -13.90 -9.92
CA GLN A 294 3.34 -15.33 -9.56
C GLN A 294 2.17 -15.58 -8.59
N SER A 295 2.05 -14.77 -7.54
CA SER A 295 0.93 -14.88 -6.60
C SER A 295 -0.41 -14.48 -7.23
N LEU A 296 -0.42 -13.44 -8.07
CA LEU A 296 -1.63 -12.98 -8.75
C LEU A 296 -2.13 -14.01 -9.76
N TYR A 297 -1.24 -14.63 -10.57
CA TYR A 297 -1.60 -15.73 -11.45
C TYR A 297 -2.09 -16.95 -10.67
N GLY A 298 -1.49 -17.20 -9.49
CA GLY A 298 -1.99 -18.24 -8.58
C GLY A 298 -3.46 -18.03 -8.22
N PHE A 299 -3.85 -16.82 -7.82
CA PHE A 299 -5.25 -16.48 -7.59
C PHE A 299 -6.08 -16.58 -8.88
N GLY A 300 -5.53 -16.13 -10.01
CA GLY A 300 -6.19 -16.24 -11.33
C GLY A 300 -6.54 -17.67 -11.71
N ASP A 301 -5.66 -18.63 -11.37
CA ASP A 301 -5.89 -20.08 -11.63
C ASP A 301 -6.88 -20.70 -10.61
N ALA A 302 -6.81 -20.26 -9.34
CA ALA A 302 -7.60 -20.83 -8.27
C ALA A 302 -9.07 -20.37 -8.27
N ILE A 303 -9.29 -19.07 -8.54
CA ILE A 303 -10.61 -18.43 -8.45
C ILE A 303 -11.35 -18.52 -9.78
N GLU A 304 -12.59 -19.02 -9.74
CA GLU A 304 -13.45 -19.12 -10.92
C GLU A 304 -14.07 -17.76 -11.32
N PRO A 305 -14.49 -17.60 -12.59
CA PRO A 305 -15.20 -16.40 -13.04
C PRO A 305 -16.36 -16.01 -12.11
N GLY A 306 -16.42 -14.72 -11.80
CA GLY A 306 -17.38 -14.15 -10.87
C GLY A 306 -17.00 -14.26 -9.38
N GLY A 307 -15.86 -14.89 -9.04
CA GLY A 307 -15.24 -14.77 -7.72
C GLY A 307 -14.48 -13.46 -7.55
N TYR A 308 -13.95 -13.19 -6.37
CA TYR A 308 -13.35 -11.89 -6.03
C TYR A 308 -11.92 -12.01 -5.52
N LEU A 309 -11.15 -10.95 -5.72
CA LEU A 309 -9.82 -10.74 -5.13
C LEU A 309 -9.80 -9.41 -4.40
N ILE A 310 -9.36 -9.42 -3.12
CA ILE A 310 -9.02 -8.24 -2.34
C ILE A 310 -7.51 -8.10 -2.32
N TYR A 311 -7.00 -6.94 -2.71
CA TYR A 311 -5.57 -6.63 -2.70
C TYR A 311 -5.30 -5.24 -2.16
N THR A 312 -4.12 -5.06 -1.57
CA THR A 312 -3.70 -3.78 -1.03
C THR A 312 -2.60 -3.15 -1.87
N GLY A 313 -2.44 -1.84 -1.73
CA GLY A 313 -1.38 -1.06 -2.34
C GLY A 313 -0.90 0.05 -1.41
N GLN A 314 0.32 0.52 -1.64
CA GLN A 314 0.93 1.64 -0.95
C GLN A 314 1.61 2.58 -1.97
N PRO A 315 0.81 3.39 -2.70
CA PRO A 315 1.35 4.26 -3.75
C PRO A 315 2.22 5.40 -3.20
N TRP A 316 2.08 5.72 -1.92
CA TRP A 316 2.81 6.79 -1.27
C TRP A 316 3.04 6.48 0.22
N HIS A 317 4.10 7.04 0.84
CA HIS A 317 4.30 7.01 2.29
C HIS A 317 5.14 8.22 2.75
N PRO A 318 4.65 9.02 3.74
CA PRO A 318 5.34 10.25 4.17
C PRO A 318 6.66 10.00 4.89
N GLN A 319 6.84 8.82 5.45
CA GLN A 319 8.01 8.44 6.24
C GLN A 319 8.91 7.41 5.53
N LEU A 320 8.84 7.30 4.19
CA LEU A 320 9.54 6.25 3.44
C LEU A 320 11.05 6.21 3.71
N GLU A 321 11.70 7.38 3.75
CA GLU A 321 13.13 7.46 4.06
C GLU A 321 13.43 7.04 5.51
N MET A 322 12.63 7.47 6.48
CA MET A 322 12.78 7.08 7.89
C MET A 322 12.65 5.57 8.04
N ILE A 323 11.67 4.96 7.38
CA ILE A 323 11.48 3.51 7.39
C ILE A 323 12.73 2.82 6.85
N ALA A 324 13.18 3.19 5.64
CA ALA A 324 14.35 2.60 5.01
C ALA A 324 15.66 2.79 5.79
N ARG A 325 15.81 3.92 6.50
CA ARG A 325 17.05 4.25 7.23
C ARG A 325 17.07 3.76 8.67
N CYS A 326 15.93 3.57 9.32
CA CYS A 326 15.85 3.31 10.76
C CYS A 326 15.27 1.96 11.13
N LEU A 327 14.43 1.37 10.29
CA LEU A 327 13.69 0.15 10.61
C LEU A 327 14.25 -1.07 9.87
N SER A 328 14.20 -2.23 10.54
CA SER A 328 14.59 -3.51 9.97
C SER A 328 13.38 -4.30 9.49
N SER A 329 13.54 -5.00 8.38
CA SER A 329 12.59 -5.97 7.86
C SER A 329 12.72 -7.32 8.57
N HIS A 330 11.63 -8.11 8.59
CA HIS A 330 11.65 -9.51 9.01
C HIS A 330 12.53 -10.39 8.11
N ARG A 331 12.88 -9.92 6.92
CA ARG A 331 13.79 -10.59 5.97
C ARG A 331 15.23 -10.47 6.45
N GLU A 332 15.65 -11.39 7.32
CA GLU A 332 17.01 -11.49 7.85
C GLU A 332 17.56 -10.18 8.47
N GLY A 333 16.67 -9.31 8.97
CA GLY A 333 17.04 -8.04 9.59
C GLY A 333 17.62 -7.00 8.62
N GLN A 334 17.42 -7.17 7.31
CA GLN A 334 17.79 -6.18 6.30
C GLN A 334 17.07 -4.85 6.54
N ASP A 335 17.57 -3.78 5.94
CA ASP A 335 16.89 -2.47 5.97
C ASP A 335 15.52 -2.60 5.27
N TRP A 336 14.49 -2.01 5.86
CA TRP A 336 13.14 -2.08 5.31
C TRP A 336 12.96 -1.09 4.17
N VAL A 337 13.47 -1.43 3.00
CA VAL A 337 13.33 -0.65 1.77
C VAL A 337 12.11 -1.13 0.99
N MET A 338 11.20 -0.21 0.70
CA MET A 338 10.02 -0.46 -0.11
C MET A 338 10.07 0.37 -1.40
N ARG A 339 9.68 -0.23 -2.52
CA ARG A 339 9.40 0.50 -3.75
C ARG A 339 7.92 0.89 -3.78
N ARG A 340 7.63 2.16 -3.96
CA ARG A 340 6.25 2.61 -4.15
C ARG A 340 5.73 2.09 -5.50
N ARG A 341 4.63 1.36 -5.46
CA ARG A 341 3.92 0.91 -6.66
C ARG A 341 2.70 1.79 -6.84
N SER A 342 2.57 2.45 -8.00
CA SER A 342 1.39 3.27 -8.27
C SER A 342 0.13 2.40 -8.29
N GLN A 343 -1.03 3.00 -8.03
CA GLN A 343 -2.30 2.27 -8.11
C GLN A 343 -2.54 1.72 -9.52
N GLN A 344 -2.23 2.50 -10.56
CA GLN A 344 -2.34 2.04 -11.94
C GLN A 344 -1.47 0.81 -12.22
N GLU A 345 -0.23 0.82 -11.74
CA GLU A 345 0.69 -0.32 -11.89
C GLU A 345 0.11 -1.57 -11.23
N MET A 346 -0.38 -1.45 -9.99
CA MET A 346 -0.98 -2.58 -9.28
C MET A 346 -2.25 -3.08 -9.98
N ASP A 347 -3.12 -2.18 -10.43
CA ASP A 347 -4.34 -2.52 -11.15
C ASP A 347 -4.04 -3.29 -12.45
N GLN A 348 -3.05 -2.85 -13.23
CA GLN A 348 -2.65 -3.54 -14.46
C GLN A 348 -2.04 -4.92 -14.20
N LEU A 349 -1.30 -5.12 -13.10
CA LEU A 349 -0.83 -6.45 -12.71
C LEU A 349 -2.00 -7.38 -12.36
N VAL A 350 -3.00 -6.87 -11.66
CA VAL A 350 -4.22 -7.59 -11.30
C VAL A 350 -5.06 -7.91 -12.54
N GLU A 351 -5.14 -6.99 -13.50
CA GLU A 351 -5.79 -7.21 -14.80
C GLU A 351 -5.09 -8.32 -15.62
N LYS A 352 -3.74 -8.36 -15.64
CA LYS A 352 -2.98 -9.45 -16.26
C LYS A 352 -3.31 -10.82 -15.67
N ALA A 353 -3.70 -10.90 -14.41
CA ALA A 353 -4.14 -12.13 -13.75
C ALA A 353 -5.63 -12.45 -14.01
N GLY A 354 -6.33 -11.65 -14.82
CA GLY A 354 -7.71 -11.89 -15.24
C GLY A 354 -8.76 -11.35 -14.28
N PHE A 355 -8.43 -10.32 -13.49
CA PHE A 355 -9.38 -9.64 -12.61
C PHE A 355 -9.64 -8.22 -13.08
N GLU A 356 -10.82 -7.70 -12.77
CA GLU A 356 -11.23 -6.32 -13.02
C GLU A 356 -11.59 -5.63 -11.71
N LYS A 357 -10.93 -4.50 -11.42
CA LYS A 357 -11.22 -3.72 -10.21
C LYS A 357 -12.62 -3.13 -10.27
N VAL A 358 -13.41 -3.36 -9.22
CA VAL A 358 -14.79 -2.89 -9.10
C VAL A 358 -15.00 -1.87 -7.99
N HIS A 359 -14.13 -1.86 -6.96
CA HIS A 359 -14.21 -0.89 -5.87
C HIS A 359 -12.85 -0.66 -5.22
N GLN A 360 -12.71 0.49 -4.54
CA GLN A 360 -11.48 0.86 -3.82
C GLN A 360 -11.80 1.70 -2.59
N TRP A 361 -11.13 1.38 -1.49
CA TRP A 361 -11.09 2.17 -0.26
C TRP A 361 -9.68 2.76 -0.10
N ILE A 362 -9.61 3.96 0.45
CA ILE A 362 -8.35 4.66 0.71
C ILE A 362 -8.35 5.09 2.18
N ASP A 363 -7.23 5.03 2.87
CA ASP A 363 -7.12 5.55 4.23
C ASP A 363 -7.09 7.10 4.24
N ASP A 364 -7.38 7.71 5.38
CA ASP A 364 -7.52 9.18 5.52
C ASP A 364 -6.24 9.94 5.17
N ASP A 365 -5.08 9.32 5.38
CA ASP A 365 -3.77 9.89 5.07
C ASP A 365 -3.34 9.62 3.60
N GLY A 366 -4.12 8.84 2.81
CA GLY A 366 -3.82 8.48 1.41
C GLY A 366 -2.60 7.59 1.22
N ILE A 367 -2.21 6.83 2.25
CA ILE A 367 -1.03 5.96 2.26
C ILE A 367 -1.35 4.60 1.66
N PHE A 368 -2.46 3.99 2.12
CA PHE A 368 -2.84 2.62 1.77
C PHE A 368 -4.15 2.59 0.99
N THR A 369 -4.19 1.73 0.00
CA THR A 369 -5.40 1.39 -0.73
C THR A 369 -5.80 -0.05 -0.46
N VAL A 370 -7.11 -0.30 -0.43
CA VAL A 370 -7.71 -1.63 -0.45
C VAL A 370 -8.62 -1.68 -1.66
N SER A 371 -8.39 -2.63 -2.54
CA SER A 371 -9.14 -2.76 -3.78
C SER A 371 -9.86 -4.09 -3.85
N LEU A 372 -11.08 -4.08 -4.37
CA LEU A 372 -11.88 -5.27 -4.69
C LEU A 372 -11.93 -5.43 -6.19
N ALA A 373 -11.56 -6.61 -6.67
CA ALA A 373 -11.64 -6.97 -8.09
C ALA A 373 -12.43 -8.25 -8.30
N VAL A 374 -13.12 -8.36 -9.43
CA VAL A 374 -13.89 -9.54 -9.84
C VAL A 374 -13.11 -10.31 -10.88
N LYS A 375 -13.12 -11.63 -10.80
CA LYS A 375 -12.58 -12.53 -11.84
C LYS A 375 -13.46 -12.50 -13.09
N LYS A 376 -12.85 -12.19 -14.24
CA LYS A 376 -13.50 -12.23 -15.55
C LYS A 376 -13.77 -13.64 -16.03
#